data_d474ee2fc04e701ea4e17d62cba5e55d
#
_entry.id   d474ee2fc04e701ea4e17d62cba5e55d
#
_cell.length_a   1.000
_cell.length_b   1.000
_cell.length_c   1.000
_cell.angle_alpha   90.00
_cell.angle_beta   90.00
_cell.angle_gamma   90.00
#
_symmetry.space_group_name_H-M   'P 1'
#
loop_
_entity.id
_entity.type
_entity.pdbx_description
1 polymer ?
#
loop_
_entity_poly.entity_id
_entity_poly.type
_entity_poly.pdbx_seq_one_letter_code
_entity_poly.pdbx_strand_id
1 'polypeptide(L)'
;KRQDLGANLIAIHTNPDGTNINSNCGSTHMDELCARVVSEKADIGIAFDGDADRMLAVDENGKLVDGDQIMAICGNFLKENGKLAKDTIVVTVMTNLGFSLMGEKQGIHVEKTKVGDRYVLENMLENGYNLGGEQSGHVIFLDDNTTGDGLLSALHLLQVMVETKKKLSELAQIMEACLLYTSPSPRDR
;
A
#
# COMPACT_ATOMS: atom_id res chain seq x y z
N LYS A 1 3.22 9.33 -17.81
CA LYS A 1 1.82 8.81 -17.69
C LYS A 1 1.00 9.62 -16.67
N ARG A 2 1.54 10.02 -15.48
CA ARG A 2 0.78 10.84 -14.52
C ARG A 2 0.49 12.26 -15.04
N GLN A 3 1.45 12.87 -15.73
CA GLN A 3 1.23 14.17 -16.40
C GLN A 3 0.16 14.07 -17.49
N ASP A 4 0.11 12.93 -18.20
CA ASP A 4 -0.91 12.68 -19.24
C ASP A 4 -2.34 12.59 -18.66
N LEU A 5 -2.47 12.34 -17.34
CA LEU A 5 -3.73 12.32 -16.61
C LEU A 5 -4.10 13.68 -15.98
N GLY A 6 -3.35 14.74 -16.29
CA GLY A 6 -3.58 16.09 -15.77
C GLY A 6 -3.07 16.33 -14.35
N ALA A 7 -2.26 15.44 -13.78
CA ALA A 7 -1.66 15.62 -12.47
C ALA A 7 -0.46 16.60 -12.53
N ASN A 8 -0.35 17.48 -11.54
CA ASN A 8 0.86 18.26 -11.33
C ASN A 8 1.92 17.37 -10.65
N LEU A 9 2.94 17.00 -11.41
CA LEU A 9 3.97 16.05 -10.97
C LEU A 9 5.27 16.76 -10.57
N ILE A 10 5.70 16.55 -9.33
CA ILE A 10 7.04 16.89 -8.84
C ILE A 10 7.81 15.58 -8.71
N ALA A 11 8.82 15.38 -9.54
CA ALA A 11 9.63 14.17 -9.54
C ALA A 11 10.99 14.42 -8.88
N ILE A 12 11.39 13.53 -7.98
CA ILE A 12 12.69 13.53 -7.30
C ILE A 12 13.45 12.25 -7.61
N HIS A 13 14.76 12.26 -7.47
CA HIS A 13 15.64 11.10 -7.74
C HIS A 13 15.45 10.50 -9.14
N THR A 14 15.43 11.35 -10.17
CA THR A 14 15.18 10.95 -11.58
C THR A 14 16.43 10.86 -12.45
N ASN A 15 17.61 10.91 -11.85
CA ASN A 15 18.90 10.88 -12.55
C ASN A 15 19.66 9.57 -12.24
N PRO A 16 19.23 8.42 -12.82
CA PRO A 16 19.93 7.17 -12.60
C PRO A 16 21.32 7.19 -13.27
N ASP A 17 22.34 6.66 -12.58
CA ASP A 17 23.71 6.53 -13.09
C ASP A 17 24.17 5.07 -13.21
N GLY A 18 23.29 4.12 -12.91
CA GLY A 18 23.57 2.68 -12.92
C GLY A 18 24.12 2.13 -11.59
N THR A 19 24.43 2.99 -10.63
CA THR A 19 24.97 2.60 -9.33
C THR A 19 24.23 3.19 -8.13
N ASN A 20 23.39 4.20 -8.35
CA ASN A 20 22.68 4.94 -7.31
C ASN A 20 21.26 4.44 -7.00
N ILE A 21 20.90 3.23 -7.43
CA ILE A 21 19.61 2.62 -7.11
C ILE A 21 19.42 2.55 -5.58
N ASN A 22 18.25 2.97 -5.08
CA ASN A 22 17.91 3.03 -3.65
C ASN A 22 18.85 3.87 -2.77
N SER A 23 19.72 4.67 -3.36
CA SER A 23 20.66 5.52 -2.61
C SER A 23 19.90 6.68 -1.95
N ASN A 24 19.59 6.52 -0.66
CA ASN A 24 18.80 7.46 0.15
C ASN A 24 17.46 7.88 -0.48
N CYS A 25 16.83 6.98 -1.21
CA CYS A 25 15.57 7.22 -1.90
C CYS A 25 14.72 5.95 -2.04
N GLY A 26 13.53 6.10 -2.62
CA GLY A 26 12.60 5.02 -2.85
C GLY A 26 11.83 4.59 -1.59
N SER A 27 11.11 3.48 -1.68
CA SER A 27 10.22 3.00 -0.62
C SER A 27 10.92 2.60 0.68
N THR A 28 12.24 2.42 0.65
CA THR A 28 13.06 2.11 1.83
C THR A 28 13.65 3.34 2.54
N HIS A 29 13.54 4.53 1.94
CA HIS A 29 14.06 5.80 2.46
C HIS A 29 13.04 6.92 2.20
N MET A 30 12.03 7.00 3.07
CA MET A 30 10.85 7.85 2.87
C MET A 30 11.00 9.29 3.40
N ASP A 31 12.02 9.59 4.21
CA ASP A 31 12.13 10.85 4.97
C ASP A 31 12.10 12.09 4.05
N GLU A 32 12.86 12.06 2.94
CA GLU A 32 12.86 13.17 1.99
C GLU A 32 11.49 13.35 1.33
N LEU A 33 10.84 12.25 0.92
CA LEU A 33 9.52 12.31 0.32
C LEU A 33 8.48 12.88 1.30
N CYS A 34 8.51 12.45 2.57
CA CYS A 34 7.64 12.98 3.62
C CYS A 34 7.81 14.52 3.77
N ALA A 35 9.06 14.98 3.84
CA ALA A 35 9.35 16.41 3.93
C ALA A 35 8.91 17.19 2.68
N ARG A 36 9.12 16.61 1.50
CA ARG A 36 8.73 17.23 0.20
C ARG A 36 7.23 17.37 0.06
N VAL A 37 6.46 16.35 0.41
CA VAL A 37 4.98 16.42 0.36
C VAL A 37 4.47 17.60 1.15
N VAL A 38 4.98 17.82 2.37
CA VAL A 38 4.57 18.92 3.23
C VAL A 38 5.01 20.28 2.66
N SER A 39 6.29 20.40 2.25
CA SER A 39 6.83 21.67 1.75
C SER A 39 6.21 22.13 0.45
N GLU A 40 5.92 21.20 -0.46
CA GLU A 40 5.29 21.47 -1.75
C GLU A 40 3.74 21.51 -1.68
N LYS A 41 3.18 21.20 -0.51
CA LYS A 41 1.72 21.06 -0.29
C LYS A 41 1.09 20.08 -1.30
N ALA A 42 1.77 18.97 -1.55
CA ALA A 42 1.28 17.96 -2.46
C ALA A 42 0.12 17.17 -1.82
N ASP A 43 -0.81 16.70 -2.64
CA ASP A 43 -1.94 15.89 -2.17
C ASP A 43 -1.51 14.46 -1.77
N ILE A 44 -0.42 13.97 -2.35
CA ILE A 44 0.14 12.64 -2.11
C ILE A 44 1.60 12.58 -2.52
N GLY A 45 2.41 11.86 -1.76
CA GLY A 45 3.73 11.39 -2.18
C GLY A 45 3.68 9.91 -2.53
N ILE A 46 4.47 9.48 -3.51
CA ILE A 46 4.55 8.08 -3.94
C ILE A 46 6.01 7.72 -4.14
N ALA A 47 6.44 6.63 -3.51
CA ALA A 47 7.77 6.07 -3.68
C ALA A 47 7.68 4.64 -4.19
N PHE A 48 8.61 4.27 -5.05
CA PHE A 48 8.81 2.92 -5.54
C PHE A 48 10.13 2.36 -5.00
N ASP A 49 10.27 1.05 -4.98
CA ASP A 49 11.56 0.41 -4.79
C ASP A 49 12.34 0.27 -6.12
N GLY A 50 13.45 -0.48 -6.08
CA GLY A 50 14.40 -0.48 -7.19
C GLY A 50 13.88 -1.03 -8.51
N ASP A 51 13.00 -2.02 -8.50
CA ASP A 51 12.36 -2.64 -9.68
C ASP A 51 10.88 -2.24 -9.82
N ALA A 52 10.40 -1.36 -8.93
CA ALA A 52 9.08 -0.75 -8.95
C ALA A 52 7.91 -1.75 -8.86
N ASP A 53 8.15 -2.93 -8.30
CA ASP A 53 7.11 -3.91 -7.97
C ASP A 53 6.38 -3.57 -6.67
N ARG A 54 6.95 -2.66 -5.85
CA ARG A 54 6.42 -2.15 -4.59
C ARG A 54 6.15 -0.66 -4.66
N MET A 55 5.15 -0.22 -3.91
CA MET A 55 4.81 1.18 -3.76
C MET A 55 4.40 1.50 -2.32
N LEU A 56 4.99 2.55 -1.77
CA LEU A 56 4.51 3.18 -0.53
C LEU A 56 4.06 4.61 -0.82
N ALA A 57 3.12 5.10 -0.03
CA ALA A 57 2.58 6.44 -0.17
C ALA A 57 2.85 7.30 1.07
N VAL A 58 2.70 8.60 0.89
CA VAL A 58 2.76 9.61 1.95
C VAL A 58 1.53 10.50 1.81
N ASP A 59 0.80 10.70 2.89
CA ASP A 59 -0.36 11.59 2.89
C ASP A 59 0.05 13.07 2.87
N GLU A 60 -0.90 13.97 2.68
CA GLU A 60 -0.67 15.42 2.59
C GLU A 60 -0.09 16.05 3.87
N ASN A 61 -0.08 15.32 4.98
CA ASN A 61 0.54 15.73 6.24
C ASN A 61 1.96 15.19 6.42
N GLY A 62 2.49 14.47 5.44
CA GLY A 62 3.82 13.85 5.49
C GLY A 62 3.85 12.52 6.24
N LYS A 63 2.70 11.89 6.52
CA LYS A 63 2.62 10.60 7.20
C LYS A 63 2.69 9.45 6.21
N LEU A 64 3.48 8.43 6.55
CA LEU A 64 3.59 7.21 5.74
C LEU A 64 2.26 6.45 5.70
N VAL A 65 1.91 5.98 4.51
CA VAL A 65 0.81 5.05 4.23
C VAL A 65 1.43 3.81 3.60
N ASP A 66 1.45 2.73 4.37
CA ASP A 66 2.11 1.47 3.99
C ASP A 66 1.21 0.55 3.14
N GLY A 67 1.76 -0.61 2.75
CA GLY A 67 1.05 -1.57 1.93
C GLY A 67 -0.24 -2.10 2.57
N ASP A 68 -0.27 -2.27 3.88
CA ASP A 68 -1.46 -2.69 4.60
C ASP A 68 -2.57 -1.63 4.47
N GLN A 69 -2.24 -0.35 4.70
CA GLN A 69 -3.20 0.73 4.55
C GLN A 69 -3.66 0.90 3.10
N ILE A 70 -2.75 0.75 2.12
CA ILE A 70 -3.08 0.81 0.69
C ILE A 70 -4.07 -0.30 0.33
N MET A 71 -3.81 -1.53 0.75
CA MET A 71 -4.73 -2.65 0.53
C MET A 71 -6.08 -2.45 1.23
N ALA A 72 -6.09 -1.91 2.44
CA ALA A 72 -7.32 -1.61 3.16
C ALA A 72 -8.18 -0.57 2.43
N ILE A 73 -7.57 0.51 1.95
CA ILE A 73 -8.24 1.58 1.20
C ILE A 73 -8.80 1.05 -0.12
N CYS A 74 -7.94 0.41 -0.93
CA CYS A 74 -8.34 -0.09 -2.24
C CYS A 74 -9.34 -1.25 -2.12
N GLY A 75 -9.14 -2.16 -1.16
CA GLY A 75 -10.02 -3.29 -0.95
C GLY A 75 -11.43 -2.88 -0.50
N ASN A 76 -11.52 -1.92 0.40
CA ASN A 76 -12.83 -1.38 0.80
C ASN A 76 -13.55 -0.70 -0.38
N PHE A 77 -12.81 0.08 -1.16
CA PHE A 77 -13.36 0.73 -2.36
C PHE A 77 -13.84 -0.30 -3.40
N LEU A 78 -13.07 -1.35 -3.65
CA LEU A 78 -13.47 -2.44 -4.54
C LEU A 78 -14.72 -3.15 -4.01
N LYS A 79 -14.81 -3.40 -2.71
CA LYS A 79 -15.99 -4.02 -2.09
C LYS A 79 -17.21 -3.14 -2.24
N GLU A 80 -17.13 -1.85 -1.90
CA GLU A 80 -18.26 -0.91 -2.04
C GLU A 80 -18.78 -0.84 -3.47
N ASN A 81 -17.93 -1.08 -4.46
CA ASN A 81 -18.29 -1.13 -5.88
C ASN A 81 -18.64 -2.55 -6.38
N GLY A 82 -18.72 -3.55 -5.51
CA GLY A 82 -19.04 -4.93 -5.87
C GLY A 82 -17.97 -5.62 -6.73
N LYS A 83 -16.72 -5.15 -6.65
CA LYS A 83 -15.57 -5.64 -7.44
C LYS A 83 -14.55 -6.44 -6.64
N LEU A 84 -14.69 -6.53 -5.32
CA LEU A 84 -13.81 -7.36 -4.50
C LEU A 84 -14.28 -8.81 -4.55
N ALA A 85 -13.50 -9.69 -5.17
CA ALA A 85 -13.88 -11.08 -5.33
C ALA A 85 -14.06 -11.76 -3.96
N LYS A 86 -15.26 -12.33 -3.73
CA LYS A 86 -15.65 -13.01 -2.48
C LYS A 86 -15.45 -12.17 -1.22
N ASP A 87 -15.46 -10.84 -1.34
CA ASP A 87 -15.17 -9.89 -0.26
C ASP A 87 -13.91 -10.26 0.54
N THR A 88 -12.85 -10.73 -0.15
CA THR A 88 -11.66 -11.28 0.47
C THR A 88 -10.40 -10.56 0.00
N ILE A 89 -9.49 -10.27 0.94
CA ILE A 89 -8.12 -9.78 0.67
C ILE A 89 -7.13 -10.80 1.23
N VAL A 90 -6.15 -11.18 0.41
CA VAL A 90 -5.09 -12.11 0.81
C VAL A 90 -3.87 -11.33 1.29
N VAL A 91 -3.42 -11.63 2.51
CA VAL A 91 -2.27 -10.97 3.14
C VAL A 91 -1.31 -12.00 3.72
N THR A 92 -0.15 -11.57 4.20
CA THR A 92 0.77 -12.46 4.91
C THR A 92 0.55 -12.41 6.42
N VAL A 93 1.15 -13.37 7.14
CA VAL A 93 1.15 -13.38 8.62
C VAL A 93 1.87 -12.19 9.24
N MET A 94 2.63 -11.40 8.45
CA MET A 94 3.31 -10.19 8.91
C MET A 94 2.41 -8.94 8.88
N THR A 95 1.23 -9.05 8.27
CA THR A 95 0.26 -7.94 8.22
C THR A 95 -0.17 -7.52 9.62
N ASN A 96 -0.27 -6.22 9.84
CA ASN A 96 -0.64 -5.64 11.13
C ASN A 96 -2.01 -6.15 11.61
N LEU A 97 -2.17 -6.39 12.90
CA LEU A 97 -3.44 -6.83 13.49
C LEU A 97 -4.60 -5.86 13.17
N GLY A 98 -4.31 -4.56 13.06
CA GLY A 98 -5.27 -3.54 12.66
C GLY A 98 -5.96 -3.84 11.32
N PHE A 99 -5.29 -4.55 10.41
CA PHE A 99 -5.89 -4.98 9.15
C PHE A 99 -7.00 -6.01 9.36
N SER A 100 -6.79 -6.99 10.25
CA SER A 100 -7.82 -7.98 10.58
C SER A 100 -9.05 -7.31 11.23
N LEU A 101 -8.81 -6.37 12.15
CA LEU A 101 -9.88 -5.60 12.80
C LEU A 101 -10.65 -4.72 11.79
N MET A 102 -9.94 -4.12 10.83
CA MET A 102 -10.56 -3.41 9.71
C MET A 102 -11.44 -4.36 8.88
N GLY A 103 -10.93 -5.54 8.56
CA GLY A 103 -11.68 -6.57 7.82
C GLY A 103 -12.99 -6.93 8.50
N GLU A 104 -12.96 -7.21 9.80
CA GLU A 104 -14.18 -7.49 10.59
C GLU A 104 -15.17 -6.32 10.55
N LYS A 105 -14.69 -5.08 10.73
CA LYS A 105 -15.52 -3.88 10.72
C LYS A 105 -16.16 -3.61 9.37
N GLN A 106 -15.42 -3.85 8.28
CA GLN A 106 -15.89 -3.61 6.91
C GLN A 106 -16.58 -4.83 6.27
N GLY A 107 -16.63 -5.97 6.96
CA GLY A 107 -17.15 -7.21 6.43
C GLY A 107 -16.29 -7.78 5.30
N ILE A 108 -14.98 -7.56 5.36
CA ILE A 108 -13.97 -8.11 4.44
C ILE A 108 -13.30 -9.30 5.12
N HIS A 109 -13.30 -10.44 4.43
CA HIS A 109 -12.53 -11.60 4.89
C HIS A 109 -11.04 -11.38 4.65
N VAL A 110 -10.22 -11.63 5.67
CA VAL A 110 -8.76 -11.49 5.61
C VAL A 110 -8.13 -12.89 5.61
N GLU A 111 -7.72 -13.33 4.44
CA GLU A 111 -7.03 -14.61 4.26
C GLU A 111 -5.53 -14.44 4.51
N LYS A 112 -4.92 -15.29 5.34
CA LYS A 112 -3.51 -15.16 5.73
C LYS A 112 -2.67 -16.29 5.16
N THR A 113 -1.57 -15.93 4.51
CA THR A 113 -0.56 -16.83 3.98
C THR A 113 0.76 -16.73 4.74
N LYS A 114 1.71 -17.59 4.39
CA LYS A 114 3.11 -17.43 4.77
C LYS A 114 3.68 -16.16 4.11
N VAL A 115 4.77 -15.64 4.66
CA VAL A 115 5.51 -14.51 4.10
C VAL A 115 6.07 -14.87 2.73
N GLY A 116 5.87 -14.00 1.77
CA GLY A 116 6.33 -14.10 0.39
C GLY A 116 5.21 -13.91 -0.63
N ASP A 117 5.46 -13.06 -1.60
CA ASP A 117 4.56 -12.69 -2.71
C ASP A 117 4.01 -13.92 -3.45
N ARG A 118 4.87 -14.93 -3.64
CA ARG A 118 4.49 -16.20 -4.27
C ARG A 118 3.32 -16.88 -3.53
N TYR A 119 3.35 -16.93 -2.20
CA TYR A 119 2.28 -17.58 -1.44
C TYR A 119 0.97 -16.80 -1.49
N VAL A 120 1.07 -15.47 -1.53
CA VAL A 120 -0.09 -14.59 -1.75
C VAL A 120 -0.71 -14.89 -3.11
N LEU A 121 0.08 -14.87 -4.18
CA LEU A 121 -0.39 -15.12 -5.54
C LEU A 121 -0.98 -16.53 -5.71
N GLU A 122 -0.31 -17.57 -5.20
CA GLU A 122 -0.80 -18.96 -5.24
C GLU A 122 -2.18 -19.06 -4.56
N ASN A 123 -2.34 -18.50 -3.37
CA ASN A 123 -3.61 -18.49 -2.66
C ASN A 123 -4.72 -17.74 -3.43
N MET A 124 -4.38 -16.58 -4.02
CA MET A 124 -5.32 -15.81 -4.82
C MET A 124 -5.82 -16.61 -6.04
N LEU A 125 -4.92 -17.27 -6.76
CA LEU A 125 -5.25 -18.08 -7.93
C LEU A 125 -6.10 -19.31 -7.57
N GLU A 126 -5.72 -20.04 -6.53
CA GLU A 126 -6.42 -21.25 -6.08
C GLU A 126 -7.85 -20.95 -5.62
N ASN A 127 -8.06 -19.82 -4.97
CA ASN A 127 -9.34 -19.48 -4.36
C ASN A 127 -10.14 -18.45 -5.17
N GLY A 128 -9.59 -17.90 -6.24
CA GLY A 128 -10.27 -16.91 -7.07
C GLY A 128 -10.48 -15.57 -6.38
N TYR A 129 -9.45 -15.10 -5.65
CA TYR A 129 -9.40 -13.77 -5.06
C TYR A 129 -8.64 -12.81 -6.00
N ASN A 130 -8.98 -11.53 -6.00
CA ASN A 130 -8.42 -10.57 -6.94
C ASN A 130 -7.59 -9.44 -6.30
N LEU A 131 -7.49 -9.38 -4.97
CA LEU A 131 -6.64 -8.45 -4.26
C LEU A 131 -5.83 -9.16 -3.18
N GLY A 132 -4.55 -8.90 -3.14
CA GLY A 132 -3.66 -9.39 -2.07
C GLY A 132 -2.31 -8.69 -2.08
N GLY A 133 -1.51 -8.92 -1.07
CA GLY A 133 -0.17 -8.33 -1.00
C GLY A 133 0.45 -8.35 0.38
N GLU A 134 1.43 -7.47 0.55
CA GLU A 134 2.27 -7.37 1.74
C GLU A 134 2.38 -5.92 2.24
N GLN A 135 2.65 -5.76 3.52
CA GLN A 135 2.90 -4.45 4.15
C GLN A 135 4.03 -3.67 3.47
N SER A 136 5.00 -4.37 2.89
CA SER A 136 6.12 -3.77 2.14
C SER A 136 5.70 -2.95 0.92
N GLY A 137 4.43 -3.03 0.51
CA GLY A 137 3.89 -2.32 -0.65
C GLY A 137 3.83 -3.16 -1.93
N HIS A 138 4.17 -4.45 -1.87
CA HIS A 138 3.94 -5.39 -2.96
C HIS A 138 2.46 -5.77 -2.98
N VAL A 139 1.69 -5.13 -3.84
CA VAL A 139 0.23 -5.32 -3.94
C VAL A 139 -0.14 -5.84 -5.33
N ILE A 140 -0.94 -6.90 -5.35
CA ILE A 140 -1.38 -7.58 -6.56
C ILE A 140 -2.86 -7.28 -6.79
N PHE A 141 -3.18 -6.63 -7.89
CA PHE A 141 -4.52 -6.47 -8.44
C PHE A 141 -4.66 -7.48 -9.59
N LEU A 142 -5.14 -8.69 -9.28
CA LEU A 142 -5.06 -9.83 -10.19
C LEU A 142 -5.91 -9.67 -11.47
N ASP A 143 -6.93 -8.81 -11.42
CA ASP A 143 -7.73 -8.48 -12.62
C ASP A 143 -6.93 -7.66 -13.65
N ASP A 144 -5.87 -6.98 -13.22
CA ASP A 144 -5.07 -6.08 -14.06
C ASP A 144 -3.66 -6.61 -14.33
N ASN A 145 -3.02 -7.27 -13.35
CA ASN A 145 -1.67 -7.82 -13.47
C ASN A 145 -1.48 -9.05 -12.57
N THR A 146 -0.64 -9.99 -13.01
CA THR A 146 -0.36 -11.25 -12.29
C THR A 146 0.78 -11.15 -11.27
N THR A 147 1.29 -9.96 -11.02
CA THR A 147 2.37 -9.69 -10.06
C THR A 147 2.16 -8.33 -9.41
N GLY A 148 2.91 -8.06 -8.34
CA GLY A 148 3.01 -6.72 -7.79
C GLY A 148 3.46 -5.71 -8.84
N ASP A 149 2.80 -4.57 -8.87
CA ASP A 149 3.12 -3.45 -9.77
C ASP A 149 2.87 -2.14 -9.01
N GLY A 150 3.97 -1.48 -8.65
CA GLY A 150 3.89 -0.25 -7.87
C GLY A 150 3.18 0.88 -8.61
N LEU A 151 3.34 0.99 -9.94
CA LEU A 151 2.65 2.00 -10.72
C LEU A 151 1.15 1.74 -10.78
N LEU A 152 0.74 0.50 -10.98
CA LEU A 152 -0.65 0.08 -10.97
C LEU A 152 -1.28 0.34 -9.60
N SER A 153 -0.60 -0.04 -8.52
CA SER A 153 -1.04 0.21 -7.14
C SER A 153 -1.24 1.71 -6.87
N ALA A 154 -0.32 2.55 -7.37
CA ALA A 154 -0.44 3.99 -7.27
C ALA A 154 -1.66 4.53 -8.04
N LEU A 155 -1.96 3.99 -9.22
CA LEU A 155 -3.12 4.38 -10.01
C LEU A 155 -4.43 3.99 -9.32
N HIS A 156 -4.52 2.80 -8.75
CA HIS A 156 -5.68 2.39 -7.95
C HIS A 156 -5.90 3.31 -6.74
N LEU A 157 -4.84 3.62 -5.99
CA LEU A 157 -4.95 4.53 -4.84
C LEU A 157 -5.40 5.95 -5.27
N LEU A 158 -4.84 6.47 -6.35
CA LEU A 158 -5.25 7.76 -6.91
C LEU A 158 -6.69 7.74 -7.41
N GLN A 159 -7.15 6.65 -8.01
CA GLN A 159 -8.54 6.48 -8.40
C GLN A 159 -9.48 6.60 -7.20
N VAL A 160 -9.16 5.92 -6.08
CA VAL A 160 -9.97 6.03 -4.85
C VAL A 160 -10.04 7.48 -4.36
N MET A 161 -8.91 8.20 -4.33
CA MET A 161 -8.88 9.60 -3.91
C MET A 161 -9.74 10.48 -4.81
N VAL A 162 -9.66 10.32 -6.12
CA VAL A 162 -10.42 11.12 -7.10
C VAL A 162 -11.91 10.82 -7.02
N GLU A 163 -12.31 9.55 -7.00
CA GLU A 163 -13.72 9.17 -7.01
C GLU A 163 -14.42 9.48 -5.68
N THR A 164 -13.73 9.29 -4.55
CA THR A 164 -14.30 9.60 -3.23
C THR A 164 -14.18 11.08 -2.87
N LYS A 165 -13.30 11.83 -3.54
CA LYS A 165 -12.94 13.23 -3.21
C LYS A 165 -12.41 13.40 -1.79
N LYS A 166 -11.82 12.36 -1.22
CA LYS A 166 -11.23 12.36 0.12
C LYS A 166 -9.71 12.50 0.04
N LYS A 167 -9.14 13.12 1.05
CA LYS A 167 -7.69 13.17 1.24
C LYS A 167 -7.16 11.80 1.65
N LEU A 168 -5.88 11.56 1.36
CA LEU A 168 -5.27 10.27 1.72
C LEU A 168 -5.25 10.04 3.23
N SER A 169 -5.02 11.08 4.03
CA SER A 169 -5.09 11.00 5.50
C SER A 169 -6.47 10.57 6.02
N GLU A 170 -7.55 10.97 5.36
CA GLU A 170 -8.91 10.56 5.70
C GLU A 170 -9.16 9.10 5.32
N LEU A 171 -8.71 8.69 4.13
CA LEU A 171 -8.83 7.32 3.64
C LEU A 171 -8.04 6.34 4.52
N ALA A 172 -6.84 6.74 4.97
CA ALA A 172 -5.99 5.91 5.82
C ALA A 172 -6.58 5.64 7.22
N GLN A 173 -7.56 6.40 7.67
CA GLN A 173 -8.27 6.16 8.93
C GLN A 173 -9.13 4.88 8.92
N ILE A 174 -9.31 4.25 7.77
CA ILE A 174 -10.03 2.98 7.68
C ILE A 174 -9.36 1.87 8.50
N MET A 175 -8.05 1.98 8.67
CA MET A 175 -7.23 1.04 9.42
C MET A 175 -6.36 1.78 10.45
N GLU A 176 -6.53 1.46 11.73
CA GLU A 176 -5.59 1.85 12.79
C GLU A 176 -4.51 0.77 12.94
N ALA A 177 -3.24 1.19 12.83
CA ALA A 177 -2.13 0.28 13.10
C ALA A 177 -2.06 -0.04 14.60
N CYS A 178 -2.15 -1.32 14.96
CA CYS A 178 -1.92 -1.78 16.31
C CYS A 178 -0.44 -1.68 16.66
N LEU A 179 -0.11 -0.99 17.73
CA LEU A 179 1.25 -0.96 18.28
C LEU A 179 1.49 -2.26 19.05
N LEU A 180 2.52 -3.00 18.68
CA LEU A 180 2.97 -4.15 19.45
C LEU A 180 3.83 -3.65 20.62
N TYR A 181 3.28 -3.65 21.82
CA TYR A 181 4.07 -3.47 23.03
C TYR A 181 4.73 -4.82 23.38
N THR A 182 6.01 -4.96 23.09
CA THR A 182 6.80 -6.05 23.65
C THR A 182 7.12 -5.71 25.10
N SER A 183 6.44 -6.34 26.03
CA SER A 183 6.85 -6.33 27.44
C SER A 183 8.14 -7.16 27.57
N PRO A 184 9.19 -6.69 28.25
CA PRO A 184 10.37 -7.54 28.51
C PRO A 184 9.92 -8.81 29.22
N SER A 185 10.41 -9.96 28.73
CA SER A 185 10.15 -11.24 29.35
C SER A 185 10.65 -11.24 30.80
N PRO A 186 9.91 -11.84 31.76
CA PRO A 186 10.41 -12.00 33.14
C PRO A 186 11.76 -12.74 33.24
N ARG A 187 12.19 -13.41 32.15
CA ARG A 187 13.49 -14.08 32.04
C ARG A 187 14.65 -13.16 31.64
N ASP A 188 14.37 -11.92 31.27
CA ASP A 188 15.37 -10.93 30.87
C ASP A 188 15.75 -9.98 32.04
N ARG A 189 15.43 -10.36 33.27
CA ARG A 189 15.84 -9.67 34.51
C ARG A 189 16.87 -10.46 35.28
#